data_d8aec085e2ceb4f14505ad0db5fc162a
#
_entry.id   d8aec085e2ceb4f14505ad0db5fc162a
#
_cell.length_a   1.000
_cell.length_b   1.000
_cell.length_c   1.000
_cell.angle_alpha   90.00
_cell.angle_beta   90.00
_cell.angle_gamma   90.00
#
_symmetry.space_group_name_H-M   'P 1'
#
loop_
_entity.id
_entity.type
_entity.pdbx_description
1 polymer ?
#
loop_
_entity_poly.entity_id
_entity_poly.type
_entity_poly.pdbx_seq_one_letter_code
_entity_poly.pdbx_strand_id
1 'polypeptide(L)'
;VADVVEGIEIRNYKARLFTNVPLANQGYKQNASKGFSKLGGYIFGANARNEKIAMTSPVSMSLGDTPSMGFMVPQAISKEALPKPNQADITFKQEPQKTMAVITFSGWASDATIKENKDTLIAVLKANDIVHTNQFYCFGYNPPYDLFFRKNEIAVVLKPISQN
;
A
#
# COMPACT_ATOMS: atom_id res chain seq x y z
N VAL A 1 -9.43 -15.65 -3.61
CA VAL A 1 -9.86 -16.20 -2.32
C VAL A 1 -8.65 -16.44 -1.48
N ALA A 2 -8.77 -16.06 -0.27
CA ALA A 2 -7.68 -16.10 0.68
C ALA A 2 -7.73 -17.37 1.52
N ASP A 3 -6.60 -18.05 1.64
CA ASP A 3 -6.42 -19.02 2.70
C ASP A 3 -6.20 -18.25 4.00
N VAL A 4 -6.76 -18.74 5.10
CA VAL A 4 -6.62 -18.12 6.41
C VAL A 4 -5.82 -19.02 7.33
N VAL A 5 -4.75 -18.48 7.92
CA VAL A 5 -3.90 -19.17 8.88
C VAL A 5 -3.75 -18.26 10.11
N GLU A 6 -4.30 -18.68 11.25
CA GLU A 6 -4.19 -17.97 12.53
C GLU A 6 -4.48 -16.45 12.43
N GLY A 7 -5.54 -16.10 11.68
CA GLY A 7 -5.93 -14.70 11.48
C GLY A 7 -5.19 -13.98 10.36
N ILE A 8 -4.27 -14.65 9.68
CA ILE A 8 -3.54 -14.11 8.53
C ILE A 8 -4.18 -14.62 7.24
N GLU A 9 -4.51 -13.72 6.34
CA GLU A 9 -5.04 -14.09 5.03
C GLU A 9 -3.91 -14.16 4.00
N ILE A 10 -3.95 -15.19 3.15
CA ILE A 10 -3.07 -15.30 1.99
C ILE A 10 -3.88 -14.88 0.77
N ARG A 11 -3.47 -13.81 0.10
CA ARG A 11 -4.21 -13.21 -1.00
C ARG A 11 -3.37 -13.15 -2.27
N ASN A 12 -4.00 -13.40 -3.41
CA ASN A 12 -3.42 -13.16 -4.72
C ASN A 12 -3.88 -11.80 -5.24
N TYR A 13 -2.92 -10.90 -5.45
CA TYR A 13 -3.19 -9.56 -5.99
C TYR A 13 -2.85 -9.54 -7.48
N LYS A 14 -3.79 -9.08 -8.28
CA LYS A 14 -3.57 -8.90 -9.72
C LYS A 14 -2.62 -7.74 -9.99
N ALA A 15 -1.97 -7.76 -11.15
CA ALA A 15 -1.16 -6.64 -11.59
C ALA A 15 -1.98 -5.35 -11.61
N ARG A 16 -1.41 -4.26 -11.12
CA ARG A 16 -2.08 -2.96 -11.00
C ARG A 16 -1.13 -1.82 -11.27
N LEU A 17 -1.68 -0.71 -11.75
CA LEU A 17 -0.97 0.53 -11.95
C LEU A 17 -1.19 1.44 -10.74
N PHE A 18 -0.11 2.03 -10.24
CA PHE A 18 -0.14 2.97 -9.11
C PHE A 18 0.49 4.29 -9.50
N THR A 19 -0.07 5.38 -9.00
CA THR A 19 0.68 6.62 -8.84
C THR A 19 1.56 6.46 -7.62
N ASN A 20 2.78 6.96 -7.65
CA ASN A 20 3.77 6.71 -6.60
C ASN A 20 4.57 7.97 -6.28
N VAL A 21 4.84 8.17 -5.00
CA VAL A 21 5.71 9.25 -4.54
C VAL A 21 6.67 8.69 -3.48
N PRO A 22 7.99 8.99 -3.58
CA PRO A 22 8.93 8.58 -2.55
C PRO A 22 8.73 9.42 -1.28
N LEU A 23 8.99 8.80 -0.13
CA LEU A 23 8.87 9.43 1.17
C LEU A 23 10.22 9.42 1.87
N ALA A 24 10.39 10.32 2.84
CA ALA A 24 11.58 10.34 3.68
C ALA A 24 11.40 9.41 4.88
N ASN A 25 12.51 9.08 5.53
CA ASN A 25 12.49 8.18 6.69
C ASN A 25 12.19 8.98 7.97
N GLN A 26 10.96 9.45 8.12
CA GLN A 26 10.55 10.40 9.16
C GLN A 26 9.34 9.94 9.98
N GLY A 27 8.99 8.65 9.92
CA GLY A 27 7.87 8.06 10.66
C GLY A 27 6.56 8.08 9.90
N TYR A 28 5.62 7.23 10.35
CA TYR A 28 4.37 6.98 9.64
C TYR A 28 3.51 8.23 9.50
N LYS A 29 3.29 8.97 10.60
CA LYS A 29 2.34 10.09 10.60
C LYS A 29 2.74 11.18 9.61
N GLN A 30 4.00 11.57 9.60
CA GLN A 30 4.50 12.60 8.68
C GLN A 30 4.47 12.09 7.24
N ASN A 31 4.86 10.84 7.02
CA ASN A 31 4.86 10.23 5.70
C ASN A 31 3.44 10.09 5.15
N ALA A 32 2.49 9.67 5.98
CA ALA A 32 1.09 9.54 5.58
C ALA A 32 0.51 10.89 5.15
N SER A 33 0.72 11.93 5.94
CA SER A 33 0.24 13.28 5.65
C SER A 33 0.87 13.83 4.37
N LYS A 34 2.19 13.75 4.25
CA LYS A 34 2.93 14.31 3.12
C LYS A 34 2.63 13.58 1.81
N GLY A 35 2.65 12.25 1.86
CA GLY A 35 2.35 11.43 0.69
C GLY A 35 0.92 11.62 0.21
N PHE A 36 -0.05 11.60 1.13
CA PHE A 36 -1.45 11.81 0.79
C PHE A 36 -1.68 13.20 0.19
N SER A 37 -1.05 14.24 0.74
CA SER A 37 -1.16 15.60 0.20
C SER A 37 -0.66 15.69 -1.24
N LYS A 38 0.48 15.08 -1.54
CA LYS A 38 1.05 15.10 -2.90
C LYS A 38 0.22 14.31 -3.89
N LEU A 39 -0.10 13.07 -3.58
CA LEU A 39 -0.86 12.20 -4.47
C LEU A 39 -2.33 12.64 -4.57
N GLY A 40 -2.90 13.09 -3.46
CA GLY A 40 -4.24 13.68 -3.44
C GLY A 40 -4.32 14.91 -4.31
N GLY A 41 -3.34 15.80 -4.21
CA GLY A 41 -3.24 16.97 -5.08
C GLY A 41 -3.27 16.58 -6.55
N TYR A 42 -2.49 15.57 -6.94
CA TYR A 42 -2.46 15.08 -8.31
C TYR A 42 -3.83 14.59 -8.79
N ILE A 43 -4.52 13.74 -8.03
CA ILE A 43 -5.81 13.19 -8.45
C ILE A 43 -6.95 14.21 -8.37
N PHE A 44 -6.80 15.30 -7.60
CA PHE A 44 -7.79 16.35 -7.50
C PHE A 44 -7.58 17.48 -8.51
N GLY A 45 -6.63 17.33 -9.43
CA GLY A 45 -6.46 18.24 -10.56
C GLY A 45 -5.10 18.93 -10.68
N ALA A 46 -4.15 18.70 -9.75
CA ALA A 46 -2.81 19.27 -9.86
C ALA A 46 -1.95 18.48 -10.88
N ASN A 47 -2.38 18.53 -12.14
CA ASN A 47 -1.74 17.85 -13.26
C ASN A 47 -1.89 18.68 -14.52
N ALA A 48 -1.22 18.23 -15.60
CA ALA A 48 -1.13 19.00 -16.84
C ALA A 48 -2.47 19.31 -17.52
N ARG A 49 -3.53 18.56 -17.21
CA ARG A 49 -4.86 18.74 -17.81
C ARG A 49 -5.93 19.23 -16.83
N ASN A 50 -5.55 19.56 -15.59
CA ASN A 50 -6.48 19.91 -14.52
C ASN A 50 -7.62 18.88 -14.38
N GLU A 51 -7.31 17.61 -14.58
CA GLU A 51 -8.27 16.53 -14.64
C GLU A 51 -8.36 15.83 -13.28
N LYS A 52 -9.59 15.57 -12.84
CA LYS A 52 -9.82 14.80 -11.62
C LYS A 52 -9.80 13.31 -11.93
N ILE A 53 -9.13 12.54 -11.08
CA ILE A 53 -9.06 11.09 -11.15
C ILE A 53 -9.76 10.54 -9.91
N ALA A 54 -10.60 9.52 -10.09
CA ALA A 54 -11.33 8.94 -8.97
C ALA A 54 -10.37 8.32 -7.96
N MET A 55 -10.64 8.54 -6.67
CA MET A 55 -9.87 7.92 -5.60
C MET A 55 -10.29 6.46 -5.43
N THR A 56 -9.30 5.59 -5.28
CA THR A 56 -9.49 4.16 -5.01
C THR A 56 -9.00 3.82 -3.61
N SER A 57 -9.29 2.61 -3.16
CA SER A 57 -8.75 2.06 -1.92
C SER A 57 -8.19 0.66 -2.17
N PRO A 58 -7.18 0.23 -1.43
CA PRO A 58 -6.50 0.94 -0.35
C PRO A 58 -5.45 1.94 -0.84
N VAL A 59 -5.05 2.85 0.04
CA VAL A 59 -3.82 3.63 -0.10
C VAL A 59 -2.68 2.75 0.37
N SER A 60 -1.63 2.62 -0.43
CA SER A 60 -0.49 1.75 -0.15
C SER A 60 0.72 2.55 0.28
N MET A 61 1.35 2.16 1.38
CA MET A 61 2.63 2.69 1.81
C MET A 61 3.63 1.54 1.90
N SER A 62 4.73 1.62 1.15
CA SER A 62 5.81 0.66 1.31
C SER A 62 6.61 0.99 2.57
N LEU A 63 6.97 -0.03 3.34
CA LEU A 63 7.73 0.09 4.57
C LEU A 63 9.19 -0.28 4.32
N GLY A 64 10.09 0.20 5.18
CA GLY A 64 11.52 -0.09 5.07
C GLY A 64 12.35 1.16 4.87
N ASP A 65 13.56 0.99 4.33
CA ASP A 65 14.55 2.07 4.24
C ASP A 65 14.22 3.12 3.18
N THR A 66 13.44 2.74 2.16
CA THR A 66 13.02 3.64 1.08
C THR A 66 11.50 3.65 0.98
N PRO A 67 10.81 4.26 1.97
CA PRO A 67 9.35 4.25 1.96
C PRO A 67 8.79 5.06 0.79
N SER A 68 7.61 4.65 0.32
CA SER A 68 6.87 5.35 -0.71
C SER A 68 5.38 5.19 -0.48
N MET A 69 4.58 6.08 -1.06
CA MET A 69 3.13 5.96 -1.05
C MET A 69 2.62 5.78 -2.47
N GLY A 70 1.60 4.94 -2.64
CA GLY A 70 0.95 4.71 -3.91
C GLY A 70 -0.56 4.78 -3.81
N PHE A 71 -1.18 5.42 -4.80
CA PHE A 71 -2.62 5.34 -5.01
C PHE A 71 -2.85 4.46 -6.23
N MET A 72 -3.70 3.45 -6.06
CA MET A 72 -4.07 2.58 -7.18
C MET A 72 -4.87 3.38 -8.21
N VAL A 73 -4.44 3.31 -9.47
CA VAL A 73 -5.16 3.95 -10.57
C VAL A 73 -6.43 3.15 -10.87
N PRO A 74 -7.59 3.81 -11.11
CA PRO A 74 -8.78 3.08 -11.54
C PRO A 74 -8.50 2.18 -12.74
N GLN A 75 -9.03 0.97 -12.72
CA GLN A 75 -8.71 -0.08 -13.71
C GLN A 75 -9.02 0.34 -15.15
N ALA A 76 -10.02 1.21 -15.35
CA ALA A 76 -10.42 1.67 -16.66
C ALA A 76 -9.45 2.67 -17.29
N ILE A 77 -8.47 3.21 -16.52
CA ILE A 77 -7.54 4.23 -16.99
C ILE A 77 -6.20 3.58 -17.31
N SER A 78 -5.74 3.69 -18.55
CA SER A 78 -4.41 3.23 -18.96
C SER A 78 -3.34 4.25 -18.55
N LYS A 79 -2.10 3.79 -18.47
CA LYS A 79 -0.96 4.65 -18.14
C LYS A 79 -0.85 5.84 -19.13
N GLU A 80 -1.08 5.58 -20.39
CA GLU A 80 -1.01 6.60 -21.45
C GLU A 80 -2.11 7.65 -21.34
N ALA A 81 -3.24 7.30 -20.72
CA ALA A 81 -4.36 8.22 -20.51
C ALA A 81 -4.19 9.11 -19.27
N LEU A 82 -3.21 8.83 -18.40
CA LEU A 82 -2.98 9.62 -17.20
C LEU A 82 -2.34 10.97 -17.55
N PRO A 83 -2.85 12.08 -16.98
CA PRO A 83 -2.22 13.37 -17.18
C PRO A 83 -0.85 13.43 -16.50
N LYS A 84 0.05 14.23 -17.07
CA LYS A 84 1.38 14.43 -16.49
C LYS A 84 1.27 15.12 -15.13
N PRO A 85 1.94 14.61 -14.08
CA PRO A 85 1.98 15.30 -12.78
C PRO A 85 2.69 16.64 -12.87
N ASN A 86 2.23 17.63 -12.10
CA ASN A 86 2.91 18.92 -11.97
C ASN A 86 4.19 18.78 -11.12
N GLN A 87 4.20 17.81 -10.20
CA GLN A 87 5.37 17.54 -9.35
C GLN A 87 6.21 16.41 -9.95
N ALA A 88 7.53 16.66 -10.04
CA ALA A 88 8.45 15.74 -10.70
C ALA A 88 8.66 14.43 -9.92
N ASP A 89 8.41 14.41 -8.61
CA ASP A 89 8.59 13.24 -7.78
C ASP A 89 7.41 12.25 -7.81
N ILE A 90 6.31 12.61 -8.47
CA ILE A 90 5.20 11.68 -8.70
C ILE A 90 5.48 10.90 -9.97
N THR A 91 5.50 9.57 -9.86
CA THR A 91 5.74 8.65 -10.95
C THR A 91 4.60 7.64 -11.05
N PHE A 92 4.56 6.89 -12.14
CA PHE A 92 3.60 5.81 -12.33
C PHE A 92 4.35 4.48 -12.26
N LYS A 93 3.83 3.57 -11.44
CA LYS A 93 4.49 2.28 -11.20
C LYS A 93 3.53 1.15 -11.50
N GLN A 94 3.94 0.25 -12.41
CA GLN A 94 3.20 -0.97 -12.69
C GLN A 94 3.66 -2.06 -11.72
N GLU A 95 2.77 -2.45 -10.82
CA GLU A 95 3.04 -3.55 -9.89
C GLU A 95 2.62 -4.87 -10.52
N PRO A 96 3.50 -5.89 -10.53
CA PRO A 96 3.17 -7.19 -11.08
C PRO A 96 2.20 -7.94 -10.16
N GLN A 97 1.61 -9.00 -10.68
CA GLN A 97 0.85 -9.94 -9.87
C GLN A 97 1.73 -10.52 -8.76
N LYS A 98 1.18 -10.63 -7.57
CA LYS A 98 1.92 -11.15 -6.42
C LYS A 98 1.00 -11.81 -5.40
N THR A 99 1.54 -12.73 -4.62
CA THR A 99 0.86 -13.33 -3.48
C THR A 99 1.39 -12.68 -2.20
N MET A 100 0.49 -12.27 -1.33
CA MET A 100 0.85 -11.60 -0.08
C MET A 100 0.13 -12.24 1.10
N ALA A 101 0.81 -12.23 2.25
CA ALA A 101 0.19 -12.53 3.53
C ALA A 101 -0.22 -11.22 4.20
N VAL A 102 -1.41 -11.18 4.76
CA VAL A 102 -2.04 -9.95 5.24
C VAL A 102 -2.61 -10.13 6.63
N ILE A 103 -2.27 -9.20 7.54
CA ILE A 103 -2.90 -9.07 8.85
C ILE A 103 -3.71 -7.77 8.86
N THR A 104 -4.95 -7.85 9.34
CA THR A 104 -5.85 -6.70 9.44
C THR A 104 -5.91 -6.20 10.88
N PHE A 105 -5.92 -4.88 11.05
CA PHE A 105 -6.10 -4.26 12.35
C PHE A 105 -6.96 -3.01 12.23
N SER A 106 -7.66 -2.67 13.32
CA SER A 106 -8.54 -1.49 13.38
C SER A 106 -7.86 -0.32 14.08
N GLY A 107 -8.48 0.84 14.00
CA GLY A 107 -8.01 2.05 14.66
C GLY A 107 -7.00 2.83 13.83
N TRP A 108 -6.31 3.77 14.47
CA TRP A 108 -5.31 4.60 13.80
C TRP A 108 -4.00 3.84 13.63
N ALA A 109 -3.46 3.87 12.43
CA ALA A 109 -2.13 3.37 12.17
C ALA A 109 -1.09 4.34 12.78
N SER A 110 -0.05 3.76 13.39
CA SER A 110 1.07 4.48 13.97
C SER A 110 2.33 3.64 13.82
N ASP A 111 3.49 4.22 14.06
CA ASP A 111 4.74 3.43 14.04
C ASP A 111 4.66 2.23 14.98
N ALA A 112 4.06 2.43 16.16
CA ALA A 112 3.91 1.35 17.15
C ALA A 112 2.96 0.24 16.68
N THR A 113 1.77 0.60 16.19
CA THR A 113 0.78 -0.40 15.73
C THR A 113 1.24 -1.11 14.46
N ILE A 114 1.92 -0.41 13.56
CA ILE A 114 2.52 -1.00 12.37
C ILE A 114 3.57 -2.03 12.76
N LYS A 115 4.48 -1.67 13.68
CA LYS A 115 5.52 -2.59 14.16
C LYS A 115 4.93 -3.81 14.85
N GLU A 116 3.95 -3.61 15.72
CA GLU A 116 3.28 -4.71 16.44
C GLU A 116 2.64 -5.70 15.47
N ASN A 117 1.88 -5.20 14.50
CA ASN A 117 1.20 -6.07 13.54
C ASN A 117 2.19 -6.73 12.56
N LYS A 118 3.26 -6.03 12.17
CA LYS A 118 4.33 -6.60 11.37
C LYS A 118 5.02 -7.75 12.11
N ASP A 119 5.34 -7.56 13.38
CA ASP A 119 5.99 -8.59 14.20
C ASP A 119 5.08 -9.80 14.38
N THR A 120 3.79 -9.59 14.59
CA THR A 120 2.79 -10.68 14.66
C THR A 120 2.72 -11.44 13.34
N LEU A 121 2.66 -10.73 12.22
CA LEU A 121 2.63 -11.34 10.89
C LEU A 121 3.86 -12.23 10.66
N ILE A 122 5.04 -11.72 10.96
CA ILE A 122 6.29 -12.47 10.82
C ILE A 122 6.28 -13.73 11.70
N ALA A 123 5.83 -13.62 12.95
CA ALA A 123 5.79 -14.74 13.88
C ALA A 123 4.84 -15.84 13.39
N VAL A 124 3.66 -15.49 12.90
CA VAL A 124 2.70 -16.47 12.37
C VAL A 124 3.26 -17.18 11.13
N LEU A 125 3.85 -16.41 10.21
CA LEU A 125 4.44 -16.98 8.99
C LEU A 125 5.57 -17.95 9.33
N LYS A 126 6.43 -17.59 10.27
CA LYS A 126 7.51 -18.45 10.74
C LYS A 126 6.97 -19.74 11.38
N ALA A 127 5.95 -19.63 12.23
CA ALA A 127 5.35 -20.79 12.90
C ALA A 127 4.69 -21.77 11.92
N ASN A 128 4.31 -21.31 10.73
CA ASN A 128 3.64 -22.11 9.71
C ASN A 128 4.56 -22.43 8.52
N ASP A 129 5.86 -22.19 8.64
CA ASP A 129 6.86 -22.45 7.60
C ASP A 129 6.57 -21.76 6.26
N ILE A 130 5.97 -20.59 6.32
CA ILE A 130 5.67 -19.78 5.13
C ILE A 130 6.81 -18.79 4.91
N VAL A 131 7.48 -18.89 3.75
CA VAL A 131 8.63 -18.06 3.40
C VAL A 131 8.17 -16.76 2.76
N HIS A 132 8.68 -15.64 3.26
CA HIS A 132 8.34 -14.33 2.77
C HIS A 132 9.57 -13.50 2.38
N THR A 133 9.34 -12.42 1.61
CA THR A 133 10.36 -11.43 1.28
C THR A 133 10.46 -10.38 2.39
N ASN A 134 11.29 -9.35 2.17
CA ASN A 134 11.35 -8.17 3.04
C ASN A 134 10.51 -7.01 2.49
N GLN A 135 9.61 -7.26 1.53
CA GLN A 135 8.73 -6.25 0.95
C GLN A 135 7.43 -6.17 1.74
N PHE A 136 7.38 -5.23 2.68
CA PHE A 136 6.23 -4.99 3.54
C PHE A 136 5.49 -3.73 3.12
N TYR A 137 4.17 -3.76 3.28
CA TYR A 137 3.29 -2.63 2.96
C TYR A 137 2.30 -2.40 4.09
N CYS A 138 1.92 -1.14 4.27
CA CYS A 138 0.78 -0.76 5.08
C CYS A 138 -0.33 -0.28 4.14
N PHE A 139 -1.51 -0.91 4.21
CA PHE A 139 -2.67 -0.52 3.41
C PHE A 139 -3.69 0.17 4.31
N GLY A 140 -4.12 1.37 3.91
CA GLY A 140 -5.16 2.11 4.59
C GLY A 140 -6.41 2.20 3.73
N TYR A 141 -7.56 1.85 4.31
CA TYR A 141 -8.83 1.80 3.58
C TYR A 141 -9.73 3.00 3.85
N ASN A 142 -9.40 3.81 4.85
CA ASN A 142 -10.22 4.93 5.26
C ASN A 142 -9.52 6.25 5.00
N PRO A 143 -10.26 7.28 4.56
CA PRO A 143 -9.66 8.61 4.40
C PRO A 143 -9.26 9.21 5.75
N PRO A 144 -8.36 10.22 5.77
CA PRO A 144 -7.87 10.79 7.04
C PRO A 144 -8.96 11.40 7.93
N TYR A 145 -10.10 11.81 7.35
CA TYR A 145 -11.20 12.41 8.11
C TYR A 145 -12.17 11.39 8.71
N ASP A 146 -12.03 10.11 8.38
CA ASP A 146 -12.88 9.05 8.94
C ASP A 146 -12.34 8.66 10.31
N LEU A 147 -13.09 9.03 11.36
CA LEU A 147 -12.66 8.83 12.74
C LEU A 147 -13.08 7.48 13.32
N PHE A 148 -14.02 6.78 12.65
CA PHE A 148 -14.62 5.56 13.18
C PHE A 148 -14.42 4.39 12.24
N PHE A 149 -14.33 3.18 12.80
CA PHE A 149 -14.26 1.92 12.03
C PHE A 149 -13.11 1.88 10.99
N ARG A 150 -11.97 2.45 11.35
CA ARG A 150 -10.81 2.45 10.47
C ARG A 150 -10.27 1.04 10.29
N LYS A 151 -9.99 0.70 9.04
CA LYS A 151 -9.39 -0.58 8.66
C LYS A 151 -8.01 -0.35 8.07
N ASN A 152 -7.04 -1.07 8.60
CA ASN A 152 -5.66 -1.07 8.11
C ASN A 152 -5.17 -2.49 7.95
N GLU A 153 -4.19 -2.68 7.09
CA GLU A 153 -3.56 -3.98 6.87
C GLU A 153 -2.05 -3.83 6.80
N ILE A 154 -1.34 -4.80 7.34
CA ILE A 154 0.09 -4.99 7.04
C ILE A 154 0.18 -6.21 6.14
N ALA A 155 0.89 -6.06 5.03
CA ALA A 155 1.04 -7.11 4.03
C ALA A 155 2.52 -7.33 3.73
N VAL A 156 2.88 -8.57 3.42
CA VAL A 156 4.23 -8.92 2.97
C VAL A 156 4.15 -9.80 1.74
N VAL A 157 5.02 -9.53 0.77
CA VAL A 157 5.12 -10.35 -0.44
C VAL A 157 5.73 -11.70 -0.08
N LEU A 158 5.05 -12.77 -0.44
CA LEU A 158 5.53 -14.13 -0.22
C LEU A 158 6.51 -14.55 -1.33
N LYS A 159 7.45 -15.41 -0.97
CA LYS A 159 8.29 -16.03 -1.98
C LYS A 159 7.52 -17.16 -2.66
N PRO A 160 7.71 -17.36 -3.99
CA PRO A 160 7.12 -18.52 -4.65
C PRO A 160 7.63 -19.81 -4.00
N ILE A 161 6.73 -20.82 -3.90
CA ILE A 161 7.14 -22.14 -3.48
C ILE A 161 8.11 -22.68 -4.54
N SER A 162 9.35 -22.98 -4.14
CA SER A 162 10.28 -23.58 -5.07
C SER A 162 9.83 -25.01 -5.35
N GLN A 163 9.48 -25.28 -6.61
CA GLN A 163 9.25 -26.65 -7.07
C GLN A 163 10.61 -27.27 -7.38
N ASN A 164 10.97 -28.26 -6.58
CA ASN A 164 12.10 -29.11 -6.90
C ASN A 164 11.64 -30.27 -7.77
#